data_7d54328bd2117e48a56b5d399ba6b27e
#
_entry.id   7d54328bd2117e48a56b5d399ba6b27e
#
_cell.length_a   1.000
_cell.length_b   1.000
_cell.length_c   1.000
_cell.angle_alpha   90.00
_cell.angle_beta   90.00
_cell.angle_gamma   90.00
#
_symmetry.space_group_name_H-M   'P 1'
#
loop_
_entity.id
_entity.type
_entity.pdbx_description
1 polymer ?
#
loop_
_entity_poly.entity_id
_entity_poly.type
_entity_poly.pdbx_seq_one_letter_code
_entity_poly.pdbx_strand_id
1 'polypeptide(L)'
;MGMTYQLILLRHGNSEWNQKNLFTGWVDVGLTDQGRSEAKRAGELLRESGLNPKLLFTSRLKRAIHTAEIALAEADLSWLDVIRDWRLNERHYGALQGKDKAQTLEQYGPEKFQTWRRSFDVPPPEIEAGSEFDQSNDARYSGIEVPKTECLKDVLERMLPMWEETIQPELASRGSVLITAHGNSLRA
;
A
#
# COMPACT_ATOMS: atom_id res chain seq x y z
N MET A 1 -10.73 32.02 -11.32
CA MET A 1 -9.66 31.06 -11.51
C MET A 1 -10.08 29.78 -10.79
N GLY A 2 -10.16 28.64 -11.51
CA GLY A 2 -10.46 27.36 -10.88
C GLY A 2 -9.33 26.97 -9.91
N MET A 3 -9.68 26.47 -8.72
CA MET A 3 -8.66 25.92 -7.79
C MET A 3 -8.09 24.65 -8.41
N THR A 4 -6.77 24.56 -8.49
CA THR A 4 -6.07 23.35 -8.91
C THR A 4 -5.74 22.53 -7.68
N TYR A 5 -6.19 21.28 -7.63
CA TYR A 5 -5.87 20.34 -6.56
C TYR A 5 -4.73 19.42 -6.98
N GLN A 6 -3.85 19.07 -6.04
CA GLN A 6 -2.70 18.19 -6.29
C GLN A 6 -2.81 16.92 -5.46
N LEU A 7 -3.06 15.79 -6.11
CA LEU A 7 -2.98 14.47 -5.52
C LEU A 7 -1.63 13.85 -5.90
N ILE A 8 -0.78 13.65 -4.91
CA ILE A 8 0.56 13.08 -5.09
C ILE A 8 0.51 11.62 -4.64
N LEU A 9 0.87 10.69 -5.52
CA LEU A 9 0.87 9.26 -5.23
C LEU A 9 2.30 8.74 -5.19
N LEU A 10 2.68 8.12 -4.08
CA LEU A 10 3.99 7.51 -3.87
C LEU A 10 3.83 6.03 -3.50
N ARG A 11 4.35 5.15 -4.35
CA ARG A 11 4.46 3.74 -3.99
C ARG A 11 5.64 3.51 -3.07
N HIS A 12 5.49 2.59 -2.08
CA HIS A 12 6.60 2.19 -1.23
C HIS A 12 7.79 1.66 -2.02
N GLY A 13 9.01 1.89 -1.50
CA GLY A 13 10.26 1.38 -2.06
C GLY A 13 10.36 -0.15 -2.01
N ASN A 14 11.41 -0.69 -2.61
CA ASN A 14 11.67 -2.12 -2.66
C ASN A 14 11.67 -2.72 -1.24
N SER A 15 10.88 -3.80 -1.02
CA SER A 15 10.78 -4.50 0.26
C SER A 15 11.55 -5.81 0.24
N GLU A 16 11.85 -6.34 1.44
CA GLU A 16 12.52 -7.63 1.63
C GLU A 16 11.87 -8.76 0.82
N TRP A 17 10.54 -8.78 0.75
CA TRP A 17 9.81 -9.81 0.01
C TRP A 17 9.63 -9.49 -1.49
N ASN A 18 9.76 -8.22 -1.89
CA ASN A 18 9.93 -7.91 -3.31
C ASN A 18 11.25 -8.48 -3.82
N GLN A 19 12.35 -8.31 -3.06
CA GLN A 19 13.67 -8.84 -3.39
C GLN A 19 13.68 -10.38 -3.45
N LYS A 20 12.97 -11.03 -2.53
CA LYS A 20 12.83 -12.50 -2.47
C LYS A 20 11.79 -13.05 -3.45
N ASN A 21 11.15 -12.23 -4.25
CA ASN A 21 10.07 -12.60 -5.19
C ASN A 21 8.86 -13.30 -4.52
N LEU A 22 8.53 -12.94 -3.26
CA LEU A 22 7.41 -13.52 -2.53
C LEU A 22 6.13 -12.70 -2.67
N PHE A 23 4.98 -13.36 -2.53
CA PHE A 23 3.70 -12.67 -2.34
C PHE A 23 3.64 -12.04 -0.96
N THR A 24 3.50 -10.73 -0.86
CA THR A 24 3.59 -10.00 0.41
C THR A 24 2.22 -9.75 1.04
N GLY A 25 1.31 -9.12 0.31
CA GLY A 25 -0.01 -8.77 0.85
C GLY A 25 0.07 -7.93 2.14
N TRP A 26 -0.62 -8.40 3.19
CA TRP A 26 -0.66 -7.73 4.50
C TRP A 26 0.47 -8.16 5.43
N VAL A 27 1.34 -9.08 5.02
CA VAL A 27 2.55 -9.39 5.82
C VAL A 27 3.42 -8.15 5.94
N ASP A 28 3.82 -7.83 7.18
CA ASP A 28 4.48 -6.57 7.50
C ASP A 28 6.01 -6.70 7.42
N VAL A 29 6.53 -6.64 6.20
CA VAL A 29 7.98 -6.69 5.91
C VAL A 29 8.58 -5.31 5.74
N GLY A 30 9.87 -5.17 6.01
CA GLY A 30 10.63 -3.93 5.90
C GLY A 30 11.05 -3.57 4.48
N LEU A 31 11.67 -2.41 4.36
CA LEU A 31 12.37 -1.96 3.15
C LEU A 31 13.78 -2.59 3.11
N THR A 32 14.23 -2.90 1.89
CA THR A 32 15.65 -3.17 1.63
C THR A 32 16.45 -1.86 1.63
N ASP A 33 17.78 -1.94 1.60
CA ASP A 33 18.63 -0.75 1.42
C ASP A 33 18.33 -0.03 0.10
N GLN A 34 18.06 -0.81 -0.96
CA GLN A 34 17.57 -0.25 -2.22
C GLN A 34 16.25 0.50 -2.01
N GLY A 35 15.28 -0.08 -1.32
CA GLY A 35 13.99 0.57 -1.04
C GLY A 35 14.12 1.85 -0.21
N ARG A 36 15.08 1.90 0.72
CA ARG A 36 15.41 3.12 1.45
C ARG A 36 16.01 4.20 0.54
N SER A 37 16.90 3.80 -0.37
CA SER A 37 17.49 4.71 -1.37
C SER A 37 16.42 5.23 -2.34
N GLU A 38 15.47 4.39 -2.76
CA GLU A 38 14.33 4.78 -3.59
C GLU A 38 13.44 5.80 -2.86
N ALA A 39 13.17 5.57 -1.56
CA ALA A 39 12.38 6.50 -0.73
C ALA A 39 13.09 7.85 -0.57
N LYS A 40 14.42 7.86 -0.38
CA LYS A 40 15.23 9.07 -0.35
C LYS A 40 15.13 9.84 -1.67
N ARG A 41 15.31 9.13 -2.80
CA ARG A 41 15.19 9.76 -4.13
C ARG A 41 13.80 10.33 -4.37
N ALA A 42 12.73 9.67 -3.89
CA ALA A 42 11.38 10.21 -3.96
C ALA A 42 11.23 11.53 -3.20
N GLY A 43 11.85 11.66 -2.03
CA GLY A 43 11.88 12.91 -1.26
C GLY A 43 12.65 14.03 -1.96
N GLU A 44 13.81 13.72 -2.56
CA GLU A 44 14.56 14.67 -3.39
C GLU A 44 13.70 15.18 -4.56
N LEU A 45 13.03 14.28 -5.28
CA LEU A 45 12.14 14.62 -6.39
C LEU A 45 10.96 15.48 -5.92
N LEU A 46 10.37 15.17 -4.76
CA LEU A 46 9.29 15.97 -4.17
C LEU A 46 9.76 17.40 -3.92
N ARG A 47 10.94 17.58 -3.34
CA ARG A 47 11.56 18.90 -3.10
C ARG A 47 11.88 19.64 -4.41
N GLU A 48 12.50 18.94 -5.36
CA GLU A 48 12.92 19.52 -6.66
C GLU A 48 11.71 19.96 -7.51
N SER A 49 10.59 19.23 -7.42
CA SER A 49 9.37 19.53 -8.18
C SER A 49 8.58 20.74 -7.67
N GLY A 50 8.91 21.24 -6.48
CA GLY A 50 8.13 22.29 -5.81
C GLY A 50 6.73 21.86 -5.35
N LEU A 51 6.43 20.57 -5.41
CA LEU A 51 5.20 20.02 -4.85
C LEU A 51 5.23 20.15 -3.32
N ASN A 52 4.13 20.68 -2.76
CA ASN A 52 4.04 20.99 -1.34
C ASN A 52 2.78 20.37 -0.74
N PRO A 53 2.77 19.06 -0.47
CA PRO A 53 1.65 18.41 0.19
C PRO A 53 1.40 19.02 1.58
N LYS A 54 0.14 19.06 1.99
CA LYS A 54 -0.29 19.62 3.27
C LYS A 54 -0.74 18.56 4.28
N LEU A 55 -0.83 17.30 3.83
CA LEU A 55 -1.21 16.15 4.63
C LEU A 55 -0.67 14.90 3.97
N LEU A 56 -0.24 13.93 4.77
CA LEU A 56 0.13 12.60 4.31
C LEU A 56 -0.93 11.57 4.73
N PHE A 57 -1.32 10.74 3.78
CA PHE A 57 -2.03 9.49 4.05
C PHE A 57 -1.11 8.30 3.81
N THR A 58 -1.13 7.30 4.67
CA THR A 58 -0.38 6.06 4.46
C THR A 58 -1.09 4.85 5.06
N SER A 59 -0.67 3.65 4.66
CA SER A 59 -1.19 2.40 5.18
C SER A 59 -0.67 2.09 6.59
N ARG A 60 -1.10 0.95 7.16
CA ARG A 60 -0.57 0.42 8.42
C ARG A 60 0.61 -0.54 8.24
N LEU A 61 1.18 -0.63 7.04
CA LEU A 61 2.30 -1.51 6.72
C LEU A 61 3.61 -0.72 6.72
N LYS A 62 4.60 -1.20 7.50
CA LYS A 62 5.85 -0.48 7.77
C LYS A 62 6.62 -0.08 6.52
N ARG A 63 6.57 -0.86 5.43
CA ARG A 63 7.23 -0.49 4.17
C ARG A 63 6.70 0.81 3.56
N ALA A 64 5.39 1.06 3.66
CA ALA A 64 4.81 2.32 3.20
C ALA A 64 5.07 3.45 4.21
N ILE A 65 4.95 3.16 5.51
CA ILE A 65 5.24 4.12 6.58
C ILE A 65 6.70 4.60 6.48
N HIS A 66 7.67 3.68 6.43
CA HIS A 66 9.09 4.06 6.35
C HIS A 66 9.44 4.76 5.03
N THR A 67 8.80 4.38 3.90
CA THR A 67 8.98 5.12 2.65
C THR A 67 8.52 6.58 2.80
N ALA A 68 7.35 6.79 3.40
CA ALA A 68 6.83 8.12 3.65
C ALA A 68 7.75 8.93 4.58
N GLU A 69 8.15 8.36 5.71
CA GLU A 69 9.03 9.01 6.70
C GLU A 69 10.37 9.42 6.08
N ILE A 70 11.01 8.54 5.30
CA ILE A 70 12.28 8.85 4.62
C ILE A 70 12.07 9.94 3.55
N ALA A 71 11.02 9.83 2.74
CA ALA A 71 10.75 10.81 1.70
C ALA A 71 10.41 12.19 2.27
N LEU A 72 9.63 12.27 3.34
CA LEU A 72 9.32 13.53 4.01
C LEU A 72 10.55 14.14 4.68
N ALA A 73 11.40 13.33 5.31
CA ALA A 73 12.66 13.82 5.90
C ALA A 73 13.58 14.44 4.85
N GLU A 74 13.74 13.78 3.69
CA GLU A 74 14.55 14.28 2.58
C GLU A 74 13.97 15.53 1.91
N ALA A 75 12.63 15.66 1.93
CA ALA A 75 11.92 16.82 1.39
C ALA A 75 11.80 17.99 2.38
N ASP A 76 12.33 17.86 3.60
CA ASP A 76 12.17 18.82 4.71
C ASP A 76 10.71 19.06 5.12
N LEU A 77 9.89 17.98 5.06
CA LEU A 77 8.46 17.98 5.34
C LEU A 77 8.08 17.04 6.52
N SER A 78 9.03 16.68 7.39
CA SER A 78 8.79 15.78 8.54
C SER A 78 7.73 16.29 9.52
N TRP A 79 7.38 17.56 9.46
CA TRP A 79 6.36 18.20 10.29
C TRP A 79 4.92 17.96 9.84
N LEU A 80 4.71 17.38 8.65
CA LEU A 80 3.36 17.13 8.14
C LEU A 80 2.57 16.18 9.03
N ASP A 81 1.29 16.49 9.21
CA ASP A 81 0.34 15.56 9.80
C ASP A 81 0.22 14.28 8.97
N VAL A 82 0.07 13.16 9.66
CA VAL A 82 0.00 11.82 9.04
C VAL A 82 -1.25 11.08 9.49
N ILE A 83 -2.07 10.66 8.54
CA ILE A 83 -3.20 9.77 8.76
C ILE A 83 -2.82 8.36 8.27
N ARG A 84 -2.80 7.39 9.21
CA ARG A 84 -2.55 5.97 8.90
C ARG A 84 -3.87 5.21 8.92
N ASP A 85 -4.20 4.60 7.79
CA ASP A 85 -5.44 3.85 7.66
C ASP A 85 -5.21 2.49 6.98
N TRP A 86 -5.81 1.43 7.53
CA TRP A 86 -5.72 0.08 7.01
C TRP A 86 -6.32 -0.05 5.60
N ARG A 87 -7.29 0.78 5.26
CA ARG A 87 -7.91 0.80 3.93
C ARG A 87 -6.93 1.16 2.81
N LEU A 88 -5.76 1.71 3.15
CA LEU A 88 -4.64 1.94 2.22
C LEU A 88 -3.64 0.78 2.16
N ASN A 89 -3.84 -0.31 2.92
CA ASN A 89 -2.99 -1.49 2.85
C ASN A 89 -2.95 -2.08 1.43
N GLU A 90 -1.90 -2.86 1.14
CA GLU A 90 -1.83 -3.67 -0.07
C GLU A 90 -3.01 -4.66 -0.12
N ARG A 91 -3.32 -5.16 -1.30
CA ARG A 91 -4.27 -6.24 -1.50
C ARG A 91 -3.86 -7.48 -0.68
N HIS A 92 -4.80 -8.07 0.05
CA HIS A 92 -4.56 -9.29 0.79
C HIS A 92 -4.47 -10.49 -0.15
N TYR A 93 -3.30 -11.13 -0.22
CA TYR A 93 -3.06 -12.24 -1.15
C TYR A 93 -3.53 -13.60 -0.63
N GLY A 94 -4.28 -13.65 0.48
CA GLY A 94 -4.82 -14.89 1.04
C GLY A 94 -3.75 -15.93 1.31
N ALA A 95 -4.02 -17.18 0.94
CA ALA A 95 -3.10 -18.30 1.11
C ALA A 95 -1.81 -18.22 0.26
N LEU A 96 -1.69 -17.22 -0.61
CA LEU A 96 -0.45 -16.99 -1.36
C LEU A 96 0.58 -16.19 -0.57
N GLN A 97 0.20 -15.52 0.54
CA GLN A 97 1.15 -14.77 1.36
C GLN A 97 2.32 -15.66 1.80
N GLY A 98 3.55 -15.19 1.60
CA GLY A 98 4.79 -15.91 1.87
C GLY A 98 5.24 -16.89 0.78
N LYS A 99 4.39 -17.22 -0.20
CA LYS A 99 4.77 -18.13 -1.29
C LYS A 99 5.64 -17.44 -2.33
N ASP A 100 6.61 -18.20 -2.87
CA ASP A 100 7.43 -17.78 -3.99
C ASP A 100 6.60 -17.72 -5.28
N LYS A 101 6.74 -16.63 -6.04
CA LYS A 101 5.94 -16.41 -7.24
C LYS A 101 6.31 -17.36 -8.38
N ALA A 102 7.60 -17.74 -8.51
CA ALA A 102 8.04 -18.67 -9.55
C ALA A 102 7.52 -20.10 -9.24
N GLN A 103 7.64 -20.55 -8.00
CA GLN A 103 7.10 -21.83 -7.56
C GLN A 103 5.57 -21.89 -7.67
N THR A 104 4.89 -20.79 -7.34
CA THR A 104 3.43 -20.69 -7.50
C THR A 104 3.02 -20.78 -8.98
N LEU A 105 3.78 -20.13 -9.87
CA LEU A 105 3.55 -20.22 -11.31
C LEU A 105 3.74 -21.66 -11.81
N GLU A 106 4.80 -22.33 -11.37
CA GLU A 106 5.09 -23.74 -11.74
C GLU A 106 3.98 -24.69 -11.23
N GLN A 107 3.56 -24.52 -9.97
CA GLN A 107 2.57 -25.39 -9.33
C GLN A 107 1.16 -25.26 -9.91
N TYR A 108 0.71 -24.04 -10.22
CA TYR A 108 -0.68 -23.76 -10.58
C TYR A 108 -0.89 -23.40 -12.04
N GLY A 109 0.19 -23.23 -12.79
CA GLY A 109 0.19 -22.85 -14.20
C GLY A 109 -0.06 -21.35 -14.45
N PRO A 110 0.24 -20.87 -15.66
CA PRO A 110 0.22 -19.44 -15.98
C PRO A 110 -1.18 -18.83 -15.92
N GLU A 111 -2.21 -19.56 -16.27
CA GLU A 111 -3.59 -19.06 -16.30
C GLU A 111 -4.08 -18.70 -14.87
N LYS A 112 -4.04 -19.66 -13.93
CA LYS A 112 -4.42 -19.42 -12.53
C LYS A 112 -3.53 -18.36 -11.87
N PHE A 113 -2.22 -18.43 -12.12
CA PHE A 113 -1.27 -17.46 -11.58
C PHE A 113 -1.59 -16.04 -12.04
N GLN A 114 -1.89 -15.82 -13.31
CA GLN A 114 -2.26 -14.51 -13.83
C GLN A 114 -3.63 -14.07 -13.32
N THR A 115 -4.60 -14.96 -13.24
CA THR A 115 -5.92 -14.67 -12.67
C THR A 115 -5.78 -14.15 -11.25
N TRP A 116 -5.09 -14.86 -10.35
CA TRP A 116 -4.88 -14.41 -8.97
C TRP A 116 -4.08 -13.13 -8.83
N ARG A 117 -3.23 -12.82 -9.80
CA ARG A 117 -2.42 -11.59 -9.77
C ARG A 117 -3.10 -10.39 -10.39
N ARG A 118 -3.96 -10.58 -11.37
CA ARG A 118 -4.41 -9.50 -12.27
C ARG A 118 -5.92 -9.38 -12.42
N SER A 119 -6.70 -10.39 -12.08
CA SER A 119 -8.15 -10.29 -12.17
C SER A 119 -8.68 -9.14 -11.31
N PHE A 120 -9.72 -8.51 -11.81
CA PHE A 120 -10.44 -7.48 -11.09
C PHE A 120 -11.30 -8.07 -9.97
N ASP A 121 -11.94 -9.20 -10.21
CA ASP A 121 -13.01 -9.79 -9.38
C ASP A 121 -12.76 -11.23 -8.90
N VAL A 122 -11.61 -11.84 -9.26
CA VAL A 122 -11.26 -13.19 -8.79
C VAL A 122 -10.12 -13.11 -7.78
N PRO A 123 -10.37 -13.37 -6.49
CA PRO A 123 -9.35 -13.36 -5.45
C PRO A 123 -8.48 -14.62 -5.49
N PRO A 124 -7.28 -14.59 -4.89
CA PRO A 124 -6.53 -15.79 -4.52
C PRO A 124 -7.31 -16.65 -3.51
N PRO A 125 -6.89 -17.92 -3.29
CA PRO A 125 -7.47 -18.74 -2.22
C PRO A 125 -7.38 -18.05 -0.86
N GLU A 126 -8.41 -18.23 -0.03
CA GLU A 126 -8.45 -17.69 1.33
C GLU A 126 -7.29 -18.22 2.19
N ILE A 127 -6.79 -17.38 3.08
CA ILE A 127 -5.82 -17.80 4.10
C ILE A 127 -6.52 -18.66 5.15
N GLU A 128 -5.83 -19.69 5.62
CA GLU A 128 -6.33 -20.54 6.70
C GLU A 128 -6.22 -19.79 8.04
N ALA A 129 -7.30 -19.81 8.82
CA ALA A 129 -7.35 -19.20 10.13
C ALA A 129 -6.29 -19.81 11.07
N GLY A 130 -5.54 -18.94 11.75
CA GLY A 130 -4.45 -19.33 12.65
C GLY A 130 -3.17 -19.77 11.95
N SER A 131 -3.08 -19.69 10.61
CA SER A 131 -1.82 -19.93 9.90
C SER A 131 -0.80 -18.81 10.15
N GLU A 132 0.48 -19.04 9.80
CA GLU A 132 1.61 -18.13 10.08
C GLU A 132 1.36 -16.67 9.64
N PHE A 133 0.66 -16.47 8.53
CA PHE A 133 0.42 -15.13 7.97
C PHE A 133 -1.04 -14.69 8.08
N ASP A 134 -1.81 -15.27 8.99
CA ASP A 134 -3.15 -14.80 9.34
C ASP A 134 -3.05 -13.59 10.26
N GLN A 135 -3.59 -12.44 9.82
CA GLN A 135 -3.59 -11.18 10.57
C GLN A 135 -4.85 -10.96 11.43
N SER A 136 -5.75 -11.93 11.55
CA SER A 136 -7.02 -11.76 12.28
C SER A 136 -6.85 -11.37 13.75
N ASN A 137 -5.73 -11.74 14.37
CA ASN A 137 -5.39 -11.39 15.75
C ASN A 137 -4.35 -10.27 15.88
N ASP A 138 -4.00 -9.60 14.80
CA ASP A 138 -3.01 -8.51 14.82
C ASP A 138 -3.61 -7.24 15.42
N ALA A 139 -2.98 -6.71 16.48
CA ALA A 139 -3.42 -5.52 17.19
C ALA A 139 -3.61 -4.27 16.30
N ARG A 140 -2.90 -4.21 15.16
CA ARG A 140 -3.06 -3.13 14.17
C ARG A 140 -4.45 -3.09 13.56
N TYR A 141 -5.16 -4.20 13.58
CA TYR A 141 -6.48 -4.38 12.97
C TYR A 141 -7.58 -4.64 13.98
N SER A 142 -7.33 -4.34 15.27
CA SER A 142 -8.35 -4.43 16.31
C SER A 142 -9.58 -3.60 15.93
N GLY A 143 -10.75 -4.21 16.01
CA GLY A 143 -12.03 -3.58 15.71
C GLY A 143 -12.43 -3.57 14.23
N ILE A 144 -11.66 -4.23 13.37
CA ILE A 144 -12.05 -4.46 11.96
C ILE A 144 -12.11 -5.95 11.64
N GLU A 145 -12.91 -6.31 10.67
CA GLU A 145 -12.88 -7.63 10.07
C GLU A 145 -11.73 -7.69 9.06
N VAL A 146 -10.70 -8.48 9.38
CA VAL A 146 -9.54 -8.66 8.49
C VAL A 146 -9.95 -9.54 7.32
N PRO A 147 -9.74 -9.11 6.05
CA PRO A 147 -10.07 -9.93 4.90
C PRO A 147 -9.19 -11.18 4.87
N LYS A 148 -9.78 -12.33 4.52
CA LYS A 148 -9.03 -13.58 4.32
C LYS A 148 -8.33 -13.65 2.96
N THR A 149 -8.80 -12.87 2.00
CA THR A 149 -8.25 -12.71 0.65
C THR A 149 -8.91 -11.51 -0.01
N GLU A 150 -8.29 -10.93 -1.03
CA GLU A 150 -8.86 -9.83 -1.80
C GLU A 150 -8.54 -9.95 -3.29
N CYS A 151 -9.51 -9.65 -4.16
CA CYS A 151 -9.29 -9.22 -5.53
C CYS A 151 -9.15 -7.69 -5.59
N LEU A 152 -8.97 -7.11 -6.78
CA LEU A 152 -8.83 -5.65 -6.89
C LEU A 152 -10.14 -4.92 -6.57
N LYS A 153 -11.29 -5.52 -6.90
CA LYS A 153 -12.63 -5.00 -6.57
C LYS A 153 -12.79 -4.82 -5.05
N ASP A 154 -12.40 -5.82 -4.25
CA ASP A 154 -12.48 -5.74 -2.78
C ASP A 154 -11.62 -4.60 -2.23
N VAL A 155 -10.43 -4.40 -2.80
CA VAL A 155 -9.56 -3.26 -2.44
C VAL A 155 -10.25 -1.92 -2.75
N LEU A 156 -10.88 -1.79 -3.93
CA LEU A 156 -11.63 -0.59 -4.30
C LEU A 156 -12.79 -0.36 -3.34
N GLU A 157 -13.59 -1.39 -3.03
CA GLU A 157 -14.75 -1.29 -2.15
C GLU A 157 -14.38 -0.82 -0.73
N ARG A 158 -13.24 -1.28 -0.16
CA ARG A 158 -12.79 -0.78 1.15
C ARG A 158 -12.15 0.61 1.11
N MET A 159 -11.57 1.00 -0.03
CA MET A 159 -10.93 2.31 -0.17
C MET A 159 -11.92 3.43 -0.48
N LEU A 160 -12.98 3.14 -1.20
CA LEU A 160 -13.94 4.14 -1.69
C LEU A 160 -14.54 4.99 -0.56
N PRO A 161 -15.02 4.42 0.56
CA PRO A 161 -15.50 5.22 1.69
C PRO A 161 -14.42 6.14 2.28
N MET A 162 -13.18 5.68 2.37
CA MET A 162 -12.08 6.53 2.84
C MET A 162 -11.78 7.68 1.87
N TRP A 163 -11.86 7.42 0.56
CA TRP A 163 -11.70 8.44 -0.46
C TRP A 163 -12.78 9.52 -0.33
N GLU A 164 -14.04 9.11 -0.27
CA GLU A 164 -15.19 10.03 -0.26
C GLU A 164 -15.32 10.80 1.05
N GLU A 165 -15.10 10.13 2.18
CA GLU A 165 -15.34 10.70 3.51
C GLU A 165 -14.13 11.42 4.12
N THR A 166 -12.91 11.11 3.64
CA THR A 166 -11.68 11.62 4.27
C THR A 166 -10.73 12.24 3.25
N ILE A 167 -10.26 11.50 2.25
CA ILE A 167 -9.18 11.98 1.37
C ILE A 167 -9.67 13.13 0.50
N GLN A 168 -10.82 13.00 -0.15
CA GLN A 168 -11.36 14.01 -1.04
C GLN A 168 -11.70 15.32 -0.30
N PRO A 169 -12.36 15.31 0.88
CA PRO A 169 -12.56 16.53 1.68
C PRO A 169 -11.26 17.21 2.11
N GLU A 170 -10.25 16.44 2.55
CA GLU A 170 -8.95 16.99 2.94
C GLU A 170 -8.20 17.57 1.73
N LEU A 171 -8.26 16.91 0.57
CA LEU A 171 -7.70 17.44 -0.67
C LEU A 171 -8.39 18.74 -1.07
N ALA A 172 -9.71 18.80 -1.00
CA ALA A 172 -10.48 20.01 -1.31
C ALA A 172 -10.17 21.17 -0.35
N SER A 173 -10.01 20.88 0.93
CA SER A 173 -9.70 21.87 1.97
C SER A 173 -8.27 22.38 1.90
N ARG A 174 -7.29 21.49 1.69
CA ARG A 174 -5.84 21.80 1.77
C ARG A 174 -5.21 22.10 0.42
N GLY A 175 -5.85 21.74 -0.67
CA GLY A 175 -5.35 21.93 -2.03
C GLY A 175 -4.32 20.89 -2.50
N SER A 176 -3.60 20.23 -1.57
CA SER A 176 -2.58 19.23 -1.93
C SER A 176 -2.42 18.18 -0.83
N VAL A 177 -2.44 16.89 -1.21
CA VAL A 177 -2.19 15.76 -0.31
C VAL A 177 -1.23 14.75 -0.95
N LEU A 178 -0.48 14.05 -0.10
CA LEU A 178 0.39 12.94 -0.48
C LEU A 178 -0.22 11.62 0.03
N ILE A 179 -0.28 10.60 -0.82
CA ILE A 179 -0.64 9.24 -0.42
C ILE A 179 0.56 8.34 -0.67
N THR A 180 1.09 7.74 0.39
CA THR A 180 2.15 6.73 0.28
C THR A 180 1.57 5.36 0.60
N ALA A 181 1.47 4.49 -0.40
CA ALA A 181 0.81 3.21 -0.28
C ALA A 181 1.41 2.12 -1.19
N HIS A 182 0.59 1.25 -1.76
CA HIS A 182 1.03 0.03 -2.44
C HIS A 182 0.52 -0.04 -3.87
N GLY A 183 1.09 -0.98 -4.65
CA GLY A 183 0.77 -1.07 -6.07
C GLY A 183 -0.70 -1.32 -6.39
N ASN A 184 -1.39 -2.17 -5.61
CA ASN A 184 -2.81 -2.42 -5.86
C ASN A 184 -3.71 -1.32 -5.24
N SER A 185 -3.40 -0.83 -4.05
CA SER A 185 -4.18 0.25 -3.43
C SER A 185 -4.07 1.59 -4.19
N LEU A 186 -2.92 1.91 -4.79
CA LEU A 186 -2.78 3.12 -5.61
C LEU A 186 -3.38 2.99 -7.01
N ARG A 187 -3.76 1.78 -7.42
CA ARG A 187 -4.36 1.49 -8.72
C ARG A 187 -5.88 1.31 -8.65
N ALA A 188 -6.40 0.95 -7.48
CA ALA A 188 -7.82 0.81 -7.24
C ALA A 188 -8.51 2.17 -7.28
#